data_0c7575b9db631ce1629cfa1b1af7dcd6
#
_entry.id   0c7575b9db631ce1629cfa1b1af7dcd6
#
_cell.length_a   1.000
_cell.length_b   1.000
_cell.length_c   1.000
_cell.angle_alpha   90.00
_cell.angle_beta   90.00
_cell.angle_gamma   90.00
#
_symmetry.space_group_name_H-M   'P 1'
#
loop_
_entity.id
_entity.type
_entity.pdbx_description
1 polymer ?
#
loop_
_entity_poly.entity_id
_entity_poly.type
_entity_poly.pdbx_seq_one_letter_code
_entity_poly.pdbx_strand_id
1 'polypeptide(L)'
;MVGRQKRYEVLLTQGAERDLESIYDYIAEVDGKANANDMLDRLMEAVEGLARFPERGSCPKELVALGIKEYRQTQFKPYRLICRLMARQVVIYLIVDGRRDMQSLLANRLLG
;
A
#
# COMPACT_ATOMS: atom_id res chain seq x y z
N MET A 1 -22.81 22.81 -3.53
CA MET A 1 -22.05 22.43 -3.85
C MET A 1 -22.01 21.29 -4.00
N VAL A 2 -21.86 21.05 -4.46
CA VAL A 2 -21.81 20.03 -4.67
C VAL A 2 -21.16 19.32 -4.27
N GLY A 3 -21.42 18.71 -4.18
CA GLY A 3 -20.84 17.76 -3.70
C GLY A 3 -19.51 17.61 -3.76
N ARG A 4 -18.87 18.15 -2.95
CA ARG A 4 -17.56 17.91 -2.94
C ARG A 4 -17.34 16.57 -2.45
N GLN A 5 -16.79 15.75 -3.22
CA GLN A 5 -16.43 14.45 -2.81
C GLN A 5 -15.34 14.54 -1.77
N LYS A 6 -15.57 13.95 -0.64
CA LYS A 6 -14.56 13.94 0.39
C LYS A 6 -13.45 12.98 0.02
N ARG A 7 -12.23 13.45 0.08
CA ARG A 7 -11.08 12.62 -0.14
C ARG A 7 -10.39 12.36 1.17
N TYR A 8 -9.94 11.15 1.36
CA TYR A 8 -9.09 10.83 2.48
C TYR A 8 -7.68 11.29 2.17
N GLU A 9 -6.97 11.74 3.18
CA GLU A 9 -5.57 12.05 3.05
C GLU A 9 -4.76 10.75 3.04
N VAL A 10 -3.80 10.63 2.15
CA VAL A 10 -2.96 9.44 2.06
C VAL A 10 -1.60 9.74 2.64
N LEU A 11 -1.22 8.93 3.60
CA LEU A 11 0.07 9.07 4.27
C LEU A 11 0.82 7.75 4.16
N LEU A 12 2.13 7.83 4.09
CA LEU A 12 2.99 6.65 4.12
C LEU A 12 3.80 6.65 5.41
N THR A 13 3.87 5.51 6.07
CA THR A 13 4.79 5.38 7.18
C THR A 13 6.21 5.42 6.66
N GLN A 14 7.16 5.62 7.55
CA GLN A 14 8.56 5.62 7.17
C GLN A 14 8.95 4.29 6.53
N GLY A 15 8.41 3.18 7.05
CA GLY A 15 8.66 1.86 6.46
C GLY A 15 8.11 1.75 5.05
N ALA A 16 6.90 2.29 4.82
CA ALA A 16 6.31 2.25 3.49
C ALA A 16 7.12 3.10 2.51
N GLU A 17 7.62 4.24 2.97
CA GLU A 17 8.49 5.05 2.12
C GLU A 17 9.75 4.30 1.71
N ARG A 18 10.34 3.58 2.66
CA ARG A 18 11.52 2.77 2.36
C ARG A 18 11.20 1.64 1.41
N ASP A 19 10.03 1.03 1.57
CA ASP A 19 9.59 0.00 0.64
C ASP A 19 9.52 0.56 -0.78
N LEU A 20 8.92 1.74 -0.90
CA LEU A 20 8.75 2.36 -2.20
C LEU A 20 10.09 2.69 -2.83
N GLU A 21 11.01 3.25 -2.05
CA GLU A 21 12.35 3.54 -2.54
C GLU A 21 13.07 2.30 -3.01
N SER A 22 12.97 1.21 -2.24
CA SER A 22 13.62 -0.04 -2.60
C SER A 22 13.08 -0.60 -3.89
N ILE A 23 11.77 -0.55 -4.08
CA ILE A 23 11.13 -1.02 -5.31
C ILE A 23 11.60 -0.17 -6.48
N TYR A 24 11.59 1.14 -6.32
CA TYR A 24 12.01 2.06 -7.36
C TYR A 24 13.45 1.79 -7.77
N ASP A 25 14.35 1.71 -6.78
CA ASP A 25 15.76 1.52 -7.06
C ASP A 25 16.01 0.20 -7.76
N TYR A 26 15.32 -0.85 -7.35
CA TYR A 26 15.47 -2.15 -7.98
C TYR A 26 15.08 -2.09 -9.46
N ILE A 27 13.92 -1.49 -9.75
CA ILE A 27 13.45 -1.42 -11.14
C ILE A 27 14.36 -0.51 -11.97
N ALA A 28 14.80 0.60 -11.38
CA ALA A 28 15.69 1.51 -12.09
C ALA A 28 16.98 0.81 -12.47
N GLU A 29 17.48 -0.06 -11.60
CA GLU A 29 18.72 -0.78 -11.86
C GLU A 29 18.53 -1.88 -12.91
N VAL A 30 17.43 -2.61 -12.84
CA VAL A 30 17.20 -3.76 -13.73
C VAL A 30 16.58 -3.36 -15.06
N ASP A 31 15.66 -2.43 -15.04
CA ASP A 31 14.85 -2.07 -16.23
C ASP A 31 15.01 -0.61 -16.67
N GLY A 32 15.74 0.19 -15.90
CA GLY A 32 15.97 1.58 -16.25
C GLY A 32 15.00 2.54 -15.54
N LYS A 33 15.40 3.80 -15.51
CA LYS A 33 14.66 4.82 -14.78
C LYS A 33 13.30 5.11 -15.38
N ALA A 34 13.17 5.02 -16.69
CA ALA A 34 11.89 5.28 -17.35
C ALA A 34 10.84 4.29 -16.86
N ASN A 35 11.21 3.01 -16.78
CA ASN A 35 10.28 2.00 -16.30
C ASN A 35 10.02 2.13 -14.81
N ALA A 36 11.02 2.54 -14.03
CA ALA A 36 10.83 2.78 -12.61
C ALA A 36 9.85 3.94 -12.39
N ASN A 37 9.98 5.00 -13.16
CA ASN A 37 9.08 6.14 -13.05
C ASN A 37 7.65 5.77 -13.46
N ASP A 38 7.51 4.97 -14.50
CA ASP A 38 6.19 4.51 -14.92
C ASP A 38 5.53 3.66 -13.85
N MET A 39 6.31 2.75 -13.25
CA MET A 39 5.79 1.94 -12.15
C MET A 39 5.36 2.82 -10.98
N LEU A 40 6.17 3.81 -10.63
CA LEU A 40 5.85 4.70 -9.54
C LEU A 40 4.54 5.45 -9.81
N ASP A 41 4.36 5.96 -11.02
CA ASP A 41 3.14 6.67 -11.38
C ASP A 41 1.92 5.78 -11.24
N ARG A 42 2.03 4.53 -11.69
CA ARG A 42 0.91 3.60 -11.60
C ARG A 42 0.61 3.22 -10.16
N LEU A 43 1.66 3.06 -9.37
CA LEU A 43 1.50 2.75 -7.95
C LEU A 43 0.79 3.90 -7.26
N MET A 44 1.18 5.14 -7.56
CA MET A 44 0.54 6.30 -6.97
C MET A 44 -0.91 6.44 -7.41
N GLU A 45 -1.24 6.03 -8.62
CA GLU A 45 -2.63 5.98 -9.05
C GLU A 45 -3.44 5.01 -8.21
N ALA A 46 -2.86 3.85 -7.90
CA ALA A 46 -3.54 2.88 -7.05
C ALA A 46 -3.78 3.45 -5.66
N VAL A 47 -2.81 4.19 -5.14
CA VAL A 47 -2.93 4.84 -3.84
C VAL A 47 -4.03 5.90 -3.88
N GLU A 48 -4.09 6.68 -4.96
CA GLU A 48 -5.15 7.66 -5.13
C GLU A 48 -6.53 7.02 -5.17
N GLY A 49 -6.60 5.83 -5.76
CA GLY A 49 -7.85 5.07 -5.77
C GLY A 49 -8.32 4.73 -4.37
N LEU A 50 -7.38 4.40 -3.48
CA LEU A 50 -7.73 4.17 -2.09
C LEU A 50 -8.23 5.43 -1.41
N ALA A 51 -7.66 6.58 -1.75
CA ALA A 51 -8.10 7.84 -1.15
C ALA A 51 -9.54 8.16 -1.53
N ARG A 52 -9.94 7.76 -2.73
CA ARG A 52 -11.32 8.00 -3.17
C ARG A 52 -12.28 6.95 -2.64
N PHE A 53 -11.86 5.70 -2.62
CA PHE A 53 -12.71 4.58 -2.23
C PHE A 53 -11.97 3.71 -1.22
N PRO A 54 -11.79 4.20 0.01
CA PRO A 54 -10.94 3.49 0.98
C PRO A 54 -11.46 2.10 1.33
N GLU A 55 -12.75 1.86 1.13
CA GLU A 55 -13.33 0.57 1.47
C GLU A 55 -13.27 -0.44 0.34
N ARG A 56 -12.68 -0.05 -0.79
CA ARG A 56 -12.57 -0.95 -1.92
C ARG A 56 -11.64 -2.13 -1.65
N GLY A 57 -10.68 -1.97 -0.77
CA GLY A 57 -9.77 -3.04 -0.43
C GLY A 57 -10.40 -4.09 0.46
N SER A 58 -9.69 -5.20 0.61
CA SER A 58 -10.13 -6.29 1.49
C SER A 58 -9.19 -6.41 2.68
N CYS A 59 -9.62 -7.15 3.68
CA CYS A 59 -8.75 -7.42 4.83
C CYS A 59 -7.70 -8.45 4.43
N PRO A 60 -6.43 -8.23 4.77
CA PRO A 60 -5.40 -9.24 4.48
C PRO A 60 -5.73 -10.55 5.20
N LYS A 61 -5.77 -11.64 4.46
CA LYS A 61 -6.15 -12.93 5.04
C LYS A 61 -5.21 -13.37 6.15
N GLU A 62 -3.94 -12.99 6.03
CA GLU A 62 -2.94 -13.36 7.03
C GLU A 62 -3.22 -12.71 8.38
N LEU A 63 -3.80 -11.51 8.36
CA LEU A 63 -4.15 -10.80 9.59
C LEU A 63 -5.52 -11.22 10.11
N VAL A 64 -6.45 -11.51 9.21
CA VAL A 64 -7.77 -12.00 9.61
C VAL A 64 -7.63 -13.30 10.41
N ALA A 65 -6.71 -14.16 10.00
CA ALA A 65 -6.46 -15.41 10.69
C ALA A 65 -6.02 -15.18 12.14
N LEU A 66 -5.45 -14.01 12.44
CA LEU A 66 -5.04 -13.64 13.78
C LEU A 66 -6.08 -12.78 14.52
N GLY A 67 -7.24 -12.59 13.89
CA GLY A 67 -8.28 -11.75 14.49
C GLY A 67 -8.08 -10.26 14.28
N ILE A 68 -7.14 -9.87 13.45
CA ILE A 68 -6.82 -8.47 13.22
C ILE A 68 -7.52 -8.02 11.94
N LYS A 69 -8.46 -7.09 12.06
CA LYS A 69 -9.28 -6.66 10.93
C LYS A 69 -9.19 -5.17 10.65
N GLU A 70 -8.26 -4.48 11.30
CA GLU A 70 -8.11 -3.03 11.14
C GLU A 70 -7.46 -2.64 9.83
N TYR A 71 -6.81 -3.59 9.17
CA TYR A 71 -6.03 -3.30 7.98
C TYR A 71 -6.77 -3.68 6.72
N ARG A 72 -6.50 -2.94 5.66
CA ARG A 72 -7.02 -3.22 4.33
C ARG A 72 -5.86 -3.39 3.38
N GLN A 73 -6.09 -4.14 2.32
CA GLN A 73 -5.09 -4.29 1.27
C GLN A 73 -5.70 -3.98 -0.07
N THR A 74 -4.87 -3.48 -0.96
CA THR A 74 -5.19 -3.41 -2.36
C THR A 74 -3.99 -3.93 -3.12
N GLN A 75 -4.20 -4.28 -4.38
CA GLN A 75 -3.14 -4.86 -5.19
C GLN A 75 -2.83 -3.97 -6.36
N PHE A 76 -1.57 -3.86 -6.65
CA PHE A 76 -1.05 -3.34 -7.89
C PHE A 76 0.04 -4.33 -8.31
N LYS A 77 -0.38 -5.34 -9.06
CA LYS A 77 0.47 -6.50 -9.33
C LYS A 77 1.84 -6.10 -9.84
N PRO A 78 2.87 -6.71 -9.31
CA PRO A 78 2.89 -7.82 -8.35
C PRO A 78 2.83 -7.39 -6.89
N TYR A 79 2.58 -6.11 -6.62
CA TYR A 79 2.71 -5.56 -5.28
C TYR A 79 1.40 -5.58 -4.52
N ARG A 80 1.52 -5.70 -3.20
CA ARG A 80 0.41 -5.53 -2.28
C ARG A 80 0.67 -4.30 -1.43
N LEU A 81 -0.38 -3.51 -1.22
CA LEU A 81 -0.32 -2.34 -0.36
C LEU A 81 -1.20 -2.62 0.84
N ILE A 82 -0.63 -2.52 2.02
CA ILE A 82 -1.34 -2.75 3.27
C ILE A 82 -1.53 -1.41 3.94
N CYS A 83 -2.77 -1.05 4.23
CA CYS A 83 -3.08 0.24 4.80
C CYS A 83 -4.11 0.12 5.91
N ARG A 84 -4.28 1.21 6.64
CA ARG A 84 -5.25 1.31 7.71
C ARG A 84 -6.02 2.61 7.55
N LEU A 85 -7.34 2.53 7.72
CA LEU A 85 -8.19 3.72 7.70
C LEU A 85 -8.24 4.29 9.11
N MET A 86 -7.86 5.55 9.24
CA MET A 86 -7.87 6.21 10.54
C MET A 86 -8.46 7.59 10.36
N ALA A 87 -9.66 7.79 10.92
CA ALA A 87 -10.38 9.03 10.74
C ALA A 87 -10.52 9.33 9.25
N ARG A 88 -9.89 10.37 8.75
CA ARG A 88 -9.95 10.70 7.33
C ARG A 88 -8.63 10.44 6.63
N GLN A 89 -7.87 9.49 7.15
CA GLN A 89 -6.56 9.18 6.60
C GLN A 89 -6.49 7.74 6.16
N VAL A 90 -5.81 7.51 5.06
CA VAL A 90 -5.40 6.19 4.63
C VAL A 90 -3.90 6.12 4.87
N VAL A 91 -3.51 5.36 5.86
CA VAL A 91 -2.09 5.25 6.22
C VAL A 91 -1.55 3.95 5.63
N ILE A 92 -0.57 4.07 4.74
CA ILE A 92 0.03 2.92 4.09
C ILE A 92 1.21 2.45 4.92
N TYR A 93 1.16 1.20 5.35
CA TYR A 93 2.17 0.63 6.23
C TYR A 93 3.19 -0.22 5.51
N LEU A 94 2.80 -0.81 4.38
CA LEU A 94 3.66 -1.80 3.73
C LEU A 94 3.35 -1.83 2.24
N ILE A 95 4.40 -1.80 1.42
CA ILE A 95 4.30 -2.00 -0.02
C ILE A 95 5.30 -3.08 -0.36
N VAL A 96 4.81 -4.22 -0.83
CA VAL A 96 5.69 -5.36 -0.98
C VAL A 96 5.21 -6.26 -2.10
N ASP A 97 6.14 -6.97 -2.72
CA ASP A 97 5.81 -8.00 -3.69
C ASP A 97 4.97 -9.07 -3.00
N GLY A 98 3.78 -9.32 -3.51
CA GLY A 98 2.82 -10.21 -2.87
C GLY A 98 3.21 -11.68 -2.88
N ARG A 99 4.30 -12.02 -3.56
CA ARG A 99 4.80 -13.40 -3.58
C ARG A 99 5.71 -13.72 -2.41
N ARG A 100 6.06 -12.71 -1.62
CA ARG A 100 6.92 -12.93 -0.44
C ARG A 100 6.11 -13.57 0.69
N ASP A 101 6.82 -14.01 1.71
CA ASP A 101 6.19 -14.56 2.91
C ASP A 101 5.50 -13.43 3.66
N MET A 102 4.24 -13.23 3.32
CA MET A 102 3.46 -12.11 3.86
C MET A 102 3.22 -12.26 5.35
N GLN A 103 3.07 -13.47 5.82
CA GLN A 103 2.77 -13.67 7.24
C GLN A 103 3.91 -13.19 8.11
N SER A 104 5.13 -13.56 7.77
CA SER A 104 6.30 -13.10 8.53
C SER A 104 6.51 -11.60 8.39
N LEU A 105 6.33 -11.08 7.17
CA LEU A 105 6.49 -9.65 6.95
C LEU A 105 5.50 -8.83 7.76
N LEU A 106 4.23 -9.24 7.73
CA LEU A 106 3.21 -8.50 8.45
C LEU A 106 3.42 -8.58 9.96
N ALA A 107 3.82 -9.75 10.45
CA ALA A 107 4.10 -9.89 11.86
C ALA A 107 5.21 -8.94 12.30
N ASN A 108 6.29 -8.87 11.52
CA ASN A 108 7.40 -7.99 11.85
C ASN A 108 7.06 -6.52 11.76
N ARG A 109 6.32 -6.15 10.73
CA ARG A 109 6.08 -4.73 10.43
C ARG A 109 4.95 -4.15 11.25
N LEU A 110 3.94 -4.94 11.56
CA LEU A 110 2.73 -4.44 12.22
C LEU A 110 2.63 -4.86 13.67
N LEU A 111 3.18 -6.01 14.03
CA LEU A 111 3.01 -6.57 15.35
C LEU A 111 4.30 -6.61 16.16
N GLY A 112 5.41 -6.55 15.49
CA GLY A 112 6.69 -6.55 16.14
C GLY A 112 7.12 -5.15 16.52
#